data_e7efebba6db88bbad36258b3eda93060
#
_entry.id   e7efebba6db88bbad36258b3eda93060
#
_cell.length_a   1.000
_cell.length_b   1.000
_cell.length_c   1.000
_cell.angle_alpha   90.00
_cell.angle_beta   90.00
_cell.angle_gamma   90.00
#
_symmetry.space_group_name_H-M   'P 1'
#
loop_
_entity.id
_entity.type
_entity.pdbx_description
1 polymer ?
#
loop_
_entity_poly.entity_id
_entity_poly.type
_entity_poly.pdbx_seq_one_letter_code
_entity_poly.pdbx_strand_id
1 'polypeptide(L)'
;MSFAHYSEKIFSEHLDLFNIQWIYEPTSFPLKWGSGSIKMMFTPDFYLPELDVYVEITTMNQNLITKKQKKIKLAKKLYPNKNFKLINESQFYNFLNSDN
;
A
#
# COMPACT_ATOMS: atom_id res chain seq x y z
N MET A 1 -5.96 -17.44 2.85
CA MET A 1 -6.14 -16.00 3.01
C MET A 1 -6.96 -15.45 1.85
N SER A 2 -7.85 -14.53 2.15
CA SER A 2 -8.75 -13.94 1.16
C SER A 2 -8.34 -12.47 0.92
N PHE A 3 -8.17 -12.09 -0.35
CA PHE A 3 -7.83 -10.72 -0.72
C PHE A 3 -9.08 -9.98 -1.22
N ALA A 4 -9.12 -8.66 -1.01
CA ALA A 4 -10.24 -7.84 -1.47
C ALA A 4 -10.30 -7.75 -2.99
N HIS A 5 -9.15 -7.76 -3.67
CA HIS A 5 -9.08 -7.62 -5.12
C HIS A 5 -8.09 -8.62 -5.71
N TYR A 6 -8.35 -9.01 -6.96
CA TYR A 6 -7.51 -9.97 -7.66
C TYR A 6 -6.07 -9.46 -7.83
N SER A 7 -5.89 -8.17 -8.06
CA SER A 7 -4.56 -7.59 -8.21
C SER A 7 -3.71 -7.74 -6.95
N GLU A 8 -4.34 -7.75 -5.77
CA GLU A 8 -3.63 -7.99 -4.52
C GLU A 8 -3.12 -9.43 -4.45
N LYS A 9 -3.93 -10.37 -4.91
CA LYS A 9 -3.50 -11.77 -4.99
C LYS A 9 -2.30 -11.93 -5.92
N ILE A 10 -2.36 -11.30 -7.10
CA ILE A 10 -1.26 -11.35 -8.07
C ILE A 10 0.02 -10.77 -7.45
N PHE A 11 -0.10 -9.64 -6.75
CA PHE A 11 1.07 -9.04 -6.12
C PHE A 11 1.68 -9.96 -5.06
N SER A 12 0.84 -10.59 -4.24
CA SER A 12 1.33 -11.53 -3.22
C SER A 12 2.09 -12.70 -3.86
N GLU A 13 1.60 -13.18 -5.00
CA GLU A 13 2.27 -14.27 -5.72
C GLU A 13 3.62 -13.84 -6.28
N HIS A 14 3.70 -12.59 -6.76
CA HIS A 14 4.99 -12.04 -7.19
C HIS A 14 5.97 -11.91 -6.02
N LEU A 15 5.48 -11.45 -4.87
CA LEU A 15 6.33 -11.35 -3.68
C LEU A 15 6.86 -12.73 -3.28
N ASP A 16 5.99 -13.75 -3.29
CA ASP A 16 6.40 -15.11 -2.99
C ASP A 16 7.46 -15.61 -3.97
N LEU A 17 7.27 -15.32 -5.25
CA LEU A 17 8.20 -15.73 -6.30
C LEU A 17 9.59 -15.11 -6.10
N PHE A 18 9.65 -13.86 -5.64
CA PHE A 18 10.91 -13.18 -5.36
C PHE A 18 11.39 -13.42 -3.92
N ASN A 19 10.71 -14.29 -3.19
CA ASN A 19 11.06 -14.66 -1.82
C ASN A 19 11.08 -13.45 -0.88
N ILE A 20 10.11 -12.55 -1.04
CA ILE A 20 9.95 -11.36 -0.22
C ILE A 20 8.81 -11.60 0.77
N GLN A 21 9.10 -11.42 2.07
CA GLN A 21 8.07 -11.55 3.10
C GLN A 21 7.06 -10.42 3.01
N TRP A 22 5.80 -10.74 3.31
CA TRP A 22 4.73 -9.75 3.28
C TRP A 22 3.69 -10.05 4.36
N ILE A 23 3.04 -8.98 4.81
CA ILE A 23 1.93 -9.05 5.76
C ILE A 23 0.77 -8.26 5.13
N TYR A 24 -0.41 -8.88 5.07
CA TYR A 24 -1.57 -8.28 4.45
C TYR A 24 -2.33 -7.40 5.44
N GLU A 25 -2.58 -6.13 5.08
CA GLU A 25 -3.34 -5.15 5.87
C GLU A 25 -2.98 -5.13 7.36
N PRO A 26 -1.69 -4.98 7.71
CA PRO A 26 -1.28 -5.13 9.10
C PRO A 26 -1.60 -3.95 10.00
N THR A 27 -1.74 -2.75 9.43
CA THR A 27 -1.83 -1.51 10.21
C THR A 27 -2.75 -0.53 9.52
N SER A 28 -3.59 0.13 10.32
CA SER A 28 -4.43 1.23 9.86
C SER A 28 -3.90 2.54 10.43
N PHE A 29 -3.69 3.52 9.55
CA PHE A 29 -3.14 4.83 9.90
C PHE A 29 -4.25 5.87 9.91
N PRO A 30 -4.54 6.49 11.07
CA PRO A 30 -5.47 7.63 11.10
C PRO A 30 -4.92 8.79 10.28
N LEU A 31 -5.75 9.37 9.43
CA LEU A 31 -5.35 10.50 8.56
C LEU A 31 -6.07 11.80 8.90
N LYS A 32 -7.30 11.71 9.38
CA LYS A 32 -8.09 12.90 9.75
C LYS A 32 -8.90 12.60 11.00
N TRP A 33 -9.07 13.62 11.82
CA TRP A 33 -9.80 13.54 13.08
C TRP A 33 -10.90 14.60 13.10
N GLY A 34 -11.97 14.31 13.82
CA GLY A 34 -13.06 15.24 14.12
C GLY A 34 -13.38 15.17 15.60
N SER A 35 -14.50 15.75 16.02
CA SER A 35 -14.90 15.80 17.42
C SER A 35 -14.96 14.40 18.04
N GLY A 36 -13.91 14.02 18.75
CA GLY A 36 -13.86 12.78 19.51
C GLY A 36 -13.74 11.50 18.69
N SER A 37 -13.45 11.58 17.39
CA SER A 37 -13.34 10.36 16.56
C SER A 37 -12.41 10.54 15.38
N ILE A 38 -11.99 9.40 14.83
CA ILE A 38 -11.19 9.37 13.61
C ILE A 38 -12.14 9.46 12.42
N LYS A 39 -11.88 10.40 11.51
CA LYS A 39 -12.73 10.65 10.34
C LYS A 39 -12.23 9.99 9.07
N MET A 40 -10.95 9.68 9.00
CA MET A 40 -10.37 9.03 7.82
C MET A 40 -9.23 8.14 8.26
N MET A 41 -9.21 6.90 7.74
CA MET A 41 -8.16 5.92 7.98
C MET A 41 -7.56 5.50 6.65
N PHE A 42 -6.31 5.08 6.69
CA PHE A 42 -5.63 4.48 5.55
C PHE A 42 -5.05 3.13 5.99
N THR A 43 -5.49 2.05 5.34
CA THR A 43 -4.99 0.71 5.60
C THR A 43 -4.28 0.23 4.34
N PRO A 44 -2.95 0.39 4.25
CA PRO A 44 -2.21 -0.13 3.10
C PRO A 44 -2.42 -1.63 2.92
N ASP A 45 -2.42 -2.09 1.67
CA ASP A 45 -2.68 -3.49 1.36
C ASP A 45 -1.61 -4.42 1.93
N PHE A 46 -0.34 -4.02 1.85
CA PHE A 46 0.78 -4.86 2.27
C PHE A 46 1.81 -4.08 3.07
N TYR A 47 2.47 -4.77 3.98
CA TYR A 47 3.73 -4.32 4.57
C TYR A 47 4.81 -5.33 4.23
N LEU A 48 5.96 -4.84 3.77
CA LEU A 48 7.11 -5.67 3.41
C LEU A 48 8.20 -5.45 4.47
N PRO A 49 8.31 -6.35 5.46
CA PRO A 49 9.20 -6.10 6.61
C PRO A 49 10.66 -5.90 6.23
N GLU A 50 11.16 -6.69 5.27
CA GLU A 50 12.56 -6.60 4.88
C GLU A 50 12.92 -5.30 4.19
N LEU A 51 11.95 -4.69 3.50
CA LEU A 51 12.14 -3.42 2.81
C LEU A 51 11.62 -2.22 3.62
N ASP A 52 10.92 -2.50 4.72
CA ASP A 52 10.29 -1.50 5.57
C ASP A 52 9.44 -0.52 4.75
N VAL A 53 8.51 -1.06 3.96
CA VAL A 53 7.65 -0.25 3.11
C VAL A 53 6.21 -0.79 3.14
N TYR A 54 5.26 0.14 3.23
CA TYR A 54 3.83 -0.15 3.07
C TYR A 54 3.47 0.08 1.61
N VAL A 55 2.80 -0.90 1.01
CA VAL A 55 2.44 -0.86 -0.41
C VAL A 55 0.93 -0.87 -0.55
N GLU A 56 0.41 0.09 -1.31
CA GLU A 56 -0.99 0.14 -1.69
C GLU A 56 -1.10 -0.15 -3.18
N ILE A 57 -1.99 -1.09 -3.52
CA ILE A 57 -2.20 -1.50 -4.92
C ILE A 57 -3.37 -0.69 -5.46
N THR A 58 -3.22 -0.17 -6.67
CA THR A 58 -4.28 0.59 -7.32
C THR A 58 -4.56 0.04 -8.71
N THR A 59 -5.75 0.34 -9.22
CA THR A 59 -6.14 0.00 -10.59
C THR A 59 -5.74 1.14 -11.53
N MET A 60 -6.06 0.98 -12.82
CA MET A 60 -5.85 2.05 -13.80
C MET A 60 -7.00 3.08 -13.81
N ASN A 61 -8.00 2.91 -12.95
CA ASN A 61 -9.11 3.85 -12.85
C ASN A 61 -8.62 5.17 -12.27
N GLN A 62 -8.71 6.24 -13.04
CA GLN A 62 -8.12 7.54 -12.69
C GLN A 62 -8.71 8.12 -11.39
N ASN A 63 -10.00 7.95 -11.16
CA ASN A 63 -10.64 8.47 -9.94
C ASN A 63 -10.11 7.76 -8.69
N LEU A 64 -9.94 6.45 -8.77
CA LEU A 64 -9.42 5.67 -7.65
C LEU A 64 -7.95 5.98 -7.40
N ILE A 65 -7.15 6.15 -8.47
CA ILE A 65 -5.75 6.54 -8.34
C ILE A 65 -5.65 7.88 -7.62
N THR A 66 -6.46 8.85 -8.01
CA THR A 66 -6.43 10.20 -7.42
C THR A 66 -6.76 10.13 -5.92
N LYS A 67 -7.78 9.38 -5.54
CA LYS A 67 -8.14 9.23 -4.12
C LYS A 67 -7.02 8.59 -3.32
N LYS A 68 -6.41 7.53 -3.85
CA LYS A 68 -5.32 6.82 -3.17
C LYS A 68 -4.07 7.69 -3.08
N GLN A 69 -3.77 8.46 -4.13
CA GLN A 69 -2.64 9.39 -4.10
C GLN A 69 -2.80 10.43 -3.00
N LYS A 70 -4.01 10.96 -2.81
CA LYS A 70 -4.27 11.94 -1.75
C LYS A 70 -4.06 11.32 -0.38
N LYS A 71 -4.55 10.10 -0.15
CA LYS A 71 -4.35 9.41 1.12
C LYS A 71 -2.88 9.16 1.40
N ILE A 72 -2.15 8.68 0.41
CA ILE A 72 -0.72 8.39 0.57
C ILE A 72 0.07 9.66 0.84
N LYS A 73 -0.25 10.74 0.14
CA LYS A 73 0.42 12.03 0.36
C LYS A 73 0.21 12.51 1.80
N LEU A 74 -1.01 12.38 2.30
CA LEU A 74 -1.31 12.76 3.68
C LEU A 74 -0.64 11.83 4.67
N ALA A 75 -0.60 10.54 4.40
CA ALA A 75 0.08 9.58 5.26
C ALA A 75 1.58 9.88 5.36
N LYS A 76 2.23 10.20 4.24
CA LYS A 76 3.64 10.58 4.24
C LYS A 76 3.91 11.82 5.06
N LYS A 77 2.99 12.77 5.03
CA LYS A 77 3.09 14.01 5.80
C LYS A 77 2.95 13.76 7.30
N LEU A 78 1.98 12.93 7.68
CA LEU A 78 1.68 12.65 9.09
C LEU A 78 2.66 11.65 9.71
N TYR A 79 3.19 10.73 8.91
CA TYR A 79 4.06 9.66 9.38
C TYR A 79 5.37 9.67 8.58
N PRO A 80 6.20 10.71 8.75
CA PRO A 80 7.39 10.90 7.91
C PRO A 80 8.46 9.84 8.10
N ASN A 81 8.38 9.07 9.20
CA ASN A 81 9.33 7.98 9.46
C ASN A 81 8.85 6.63 8.90
N LYS A 82 7.71 6.62 8.19
CA LYS A 82 7.19 5.42 7.52
C LYS A 82 7.33 5.58 6.01
N ASN A 83 7.46 4.47 5.32
CA ASN A 83 7.59 4.46 3.86
C ASN A 83 6.30 3.94 3.24
N PHE A 84 5.75 4.67 2.27
CA PHE A 84 4.53 4.30 1.57
C PHE A 84 4.76 4.35 0.07
N LYS A 85 4.24 3.34 -0.65
CA LYS A 85 4.30 3.27 -2.10
C LYS A 85 2.92 2.95 -2.65
N LEU A 86 2.55 3.62 -3.75
CA LEU A 86 1.35 3.34 -4.51
C LEU A 86 1.78 2.78 -5.85
N ILE A 87 1.34 1.55 -6.17
CA ILE A 87 1.71 0.91 -7.43
C ILE A 87 0.51 0.27 -8.08
N ASN A 88 0.54 0.13 -9.41
CA ASN A 88 -0.45 -0.63 -10.14
C ASN A 88 0.18 -1.93 -10.66
N GLU A 89 -0.66 -2.79 -11.24
CA GLU A 89 -0.20 -4.12 -11.67
C GLU A 89 0.95 -4.06 -12.68
N SER A 90 0.94 -3.07 -13.58
CA SER A 90 2.00 -2.93 -14.57
C SER A 90 3.35 -2.56 -13.98
N GLN A 91 3.37 -2.09 -12.73
CA GLN A 91 4.59 -1.67 -12.04
C GLN A 91 5.17 -2.75 -11.12
N PHE A 92 4.48 -3.89 -10.97
CA PHE A 92 4.93 -4.93 -10.03
C PHE A 92 6.35 -5.39 -10.32
N TYR A 93 6.62 -5.74 -11.56
CA TYR A 93 7.93 -6.26 -11.94
C TYR A 93 9.05 -5.23 -11.67
N ASN A 94 8.82 -3.99 -12.09
CA ASN A 94 9.81 -2.93 -11.90
C ASN A 94 10.05 -2.64 -10.42
N PHE A 95 8.98 -2.65 -9.63
CA PHE A 95 9.10 -2.42 -8.19
C PHE A 95 9.97 -3.51 -7.54
N LEU A 96 9.72 -4.78 -7.89
CA LEU A 96 10.43 -5.91 -7.28
C LEU A 96 11.88 -6.01 -7.72
N ASN A 97 12.24 -5.41 -8.83
CA ASN A 97 13.60 -5.42 -9.37
C ASN A 97 14.32 -4.08 -9.24
N SER A 98 13.75 -3.11 -8.53
CA SER A 98 14.26 -1.73 -8.51
C SER A 98 15.39 -1.50 -7.52
N ASP A 99 15.71 -2.48 -6.70
CA ASP A 99 16.70 -2.34 -5.64
C ASP A 99 18.11 -2.75 -6.05
N ASN A 100 18.30 -2.99 -7.30
CA ASN A 100 19.60 -3.41 -7.83
C ASN A 100 20.56 -2.27 -7.99
#